data_2b310c96349dfeb0d175a2db5ab9c460
#
_entry.id   2b310c96349dfeb0d175a2db5ab9c460
#
_cell.length_a   1.000
_cell.length_b   1.000
_cell.length_c   1.000
_cell.angle_alpha   90.00
_cell.angle_beta   90.00
_cell.angle_gamma   90.00
#
_symmetry.space_group_name_H-M   'P 1'
#
loop_
_entity.id
_entity.type
_entity.pdbx_description
1 polymer ?
#
loop_
_entity_poly.entity_id
_entity_poly.type
_entity_poly.pdbx_seq_one_letter_code
_entity_poly.pdbx_strand_id
1 'polypeptide(L)'
;GLGLVALAVLIGPFTVKKIEHNLEAFLFVMGVLSVTIAGVWEMRLVEEAVMEPVVKGIVPAVLVAGMAFHYGRSRAQSAMRYVLDNTSIKAVAFAIIVGLGLVSSVITAIIAALLLVELVNCMPLERKDKINLGIITCYDRGLGAVLTPLGEPLSTIAISKLQGPPYNAGFFFLFEKLALYVIPGVLALGVL
;
A
#
# COMPACT_ATOMS: atom_id res chain seq x y z
N GLY A 1 -28.58 -7.16 -7.22
CA GLY A 1 -28.13 -6.78 -5.87
C GLY A 1 -26.67 -6.44 -5.81
N LEU A 2 -25.74 -7.40 -5.96
CA LEU A 2 -24.29 -7.21 -5.84
C LEU A 2 -23.73 -6.19 -6.83
N GLY A 3 -24.23 -6.13 -8.07
CA GLY A 3 -23.80 -5.13 -9.06
C GLY A 3 -24.10 -3.69 -8.65
N LEU A 4 -25.22 -3.44 -7.97
CA LEU A 4 -25.54 -2.11 -7.44
C LEU A 4 -24.62 -1.73 -6.28
N VAL A 5 -24.27 -2.67 -5.42
CA VAL A 5 -23.30 -2.43 -4.33
C VAL A 5 -21.92 -2.12 -4.89
N ALA A 6 -21.46 -2.88 -5.89
CA ALA A 6 -20.19 -2.62 -6.56
C ALA A 6 -20.16 -1.23 -7.22
N LEU A 7 -21.26 -0.83 -7.86
CA LEU A 7 -21.38 0.48 -8.49
C LEU A 7 -21.42 1.61 -7.45
N ALA A 8 -22.08 1.39 -6.32
CA ALA A 8 -22.09 2.34 -5.19
C ALA A 8 -20.69 2.50 -4.57
N VAL A 9 -19.95 1.42 -4.41
CA VAL A 9 -18.55 1.45 -3.91
C VAL A 9 -17.65 2.20 -4.88
N LEU A 10 -17.84 2.01 -6.18
CA LEU A 10 -17.01 2.65 -7.20
C LEU A 10 -17.30 4.15 -7.32
N ILE A 11 -18.57 4.55 -7.31
CA ILE A 11 -18.97 5.94 -7.59
C ILE A 11 -19.14 6.77 -6.31
N GLY A 12 -19.58 6.15 -5.21
CA GLY A 12 -19.94 6.82 -3.97
C GLY A 12 -18.86 7.78 -3.43
N PRO A 13 -17.60 7.35 -3.29
CA PRO A 13 -16.52 8.21 -2.79
C PRO A 13 -16.27 9.46 -3.64
N PHE A 14 -16.47 9.37 -4.95
CA PHE A 14 -16.24 10.49 -5.87
C PHE A 14 -17.41 11.48 -5.95
N THR A 15 -18.61 11.05 -5.58
CA THR A 15 -19.83 11.89 -5.71
C THR A 15 -20.26 12.53 -4.40
N VAL A 16 -19.96 11.88 -3.27
CA VAL A 16 -20.43 12.31 -1.95
C VAL A 16 -19.26 12.57 -1.01
N LYS A 17 -18.94 13.84 -0.76
CA LYS A 17 -17.85 14.27 0.14
C LYS A 17 -17.92 13.64 1.54
N LYS A 18 -19.11 13.34 2.05
CA LYS A 18 -19.27 12.70 3.36
C LYS A 18 -18.80 11.25 3.36
N ILE A 19 -18.93 10.57 2.21
CA ILE A 19 -18.41 9.20 2.00
C ILE A 19 -16.89 9.25 1.89
N GLU A 20 -16.33 10.19 1.13
CA GLU A 20 -14.90 10.40 0.99
C GLU A 20 -14.20 10.56 2.37
N HIS A 21 -14.81 11.33 3.29
CA HIS A 21 -14.26 11.56 4.63
C HIS A 21 -14.46 10.40 5.61
N ASN A 22 -15.34 9.44 5.31
CA ASN A 22 -15.63 8.28 6.16
C ASN A 22 -15.62 6.99 5.32
N LEU A 23 -14.59 6.85 4.50
CA LEU A 23 -14.48 5.76 3.52
C LEU A 23 -14.51 4.38 4.18
N GLU A 24 -13.84 4.23 5.34
CA GLU A 24 -13.75 2.97 6.07
C GLU A 24 -15.14 2.51 6.54
N ALA A 25 -15.91 3.42 7.14
CA ALA A 25 -17.27 3.12 7.60
C ALA A 25 -18.20 2.79 6.44
N PHE A 26 -18.08 3.52 5.33
CA PHE A 26 -18.85 3.27 4.11
C PHE A 26 -18.52 1.89 3.52
N LEU A 27 -17.23 1.55 3.36
CA LEU A 27 -16.79 0.26 2.82
C LEU A 27 -17.21 -0.90 3.73
N PHE A 28 -17.16 -0.71 5.04
CA PHE A 28 -17.65 -1.71 6.00
C PHE A 28 -19.14 -1.98 5.80
N VAL A 29 -19.98 -0.93 5.71
CA VAL A 29 -21.43 -1.07 5.46
C VAL A 29 -21.69 -1.77 4.13
N MET A 30 -20.96 -1.39 3.06
CA MET A 30 -21.11 -2.03 1.75
C MET A 30 -20.65 -3.50 1.78
N GLY A 31 -19.64 -3.85 2.55
CA GLY A 31 -19.21 -5.22 2.79
C GLY A 31 -20.29 -6.06 3.46
N VAL A 32 -20.85 -5.56 4.56
CA VAL A 32 -21.98 -6.20 5.28
C VAL A 32 -23.18 -6.41 4.36
N LEU A 33 -23.54 -5.38 3.57
CA LEU A 33 -24.62 -5.48 2.58
C LEU A 33 -24.33 -6.54 1.51
N SER A 34 -23.10 -6.62 1.03
CA SER A 34 -22.69 -7.62 0.03
C SER A 34 -22.87 -9.03 0.55
N VAL A 35 -22.40 -9.30 1.77
CA VAL A 35 -22.53 -10.62 2.43
C VAL A 35 -23.99 -10.98 2.65
N THR A 36 -24.80 -9.99 3.08
CA THR A 36 -26.25 -10.18 3.32
C THR A 36 -27.00 -10.50 2.02
N ILE A 37 -26.71 -9.76 0.94
CA ILE A 37 -27.34 -9.99 -0.38
C ILE A 37 -26.92 -11.32 -0.96
N ALA A 38 -25.65 -11.72 -0.76
CA ALA A 38 -25.13 -13.01 -1.21
C ALA A 38 -25.65 -14.21 -0.40
N GLY A 39 -26.18 -13.97 0.81
CA GLY A 39 -26.66 -15.01 1.70
C GLY A 39 -25.57 -15.94 2.25
N VAL A 40 -24.33 -15.50 2.28
CA VAL A 40 -23.15 -16.28 2.69
C VAL A 40 -22.70 -16.01 4.11
N TRP A 41 -23.65 -15.69 5.00
CA TRP A 41 -23.36 -15.53 6.42
C TRP A 41 -22.98 -16.87 7.05
N GLU A 42 -21.71 -17.01 7.39
CA GLU A 42 -21.17 -18.13 8.16
C GLU A 42 -20.38 -17.58 9.35
N MET A 43 -20.44 -18.27 10.49
CA MET A 43 -19.67 -17.88 11.69
C MET A 43 -18.17 -17.83 11.39
N ARG A 44 -17.70 -18.75 10.55
CA ARG A 44 -16.30 -18.80 10.08
C ARG A 44 -15.91 -17.52 9.34
N LEU A 45 -16.76 -16.97 8.49
CA LEU A 45 -16.51 -15.72 7.75
C LEU A 45 -16.40 -14.53 8.71
N VAL A 46 -17.23 -14.47 9.76
CA VAL A 46 -17.18 -13.42 10.78
C VAL A 46 -15.90 -13.54 11.59
N GLU A 47 -15.53 -14.76 11.99
CA GLU A 47 -14.31 -15.02 12.74
C GLU A 47 -13.06 -14.67 11.92
N GLU A 48 -12.98 -15.10 10.66
CA GLU A 48 -11.90 -14.75 9.74
C GLU A 48 -11.82 -13.24 9.49
N ALA A 49 -12.94 -12.57 9.27
CA ALA A 49 -12.98 -11.13 9.00
C ALA A 49 -12.51 -10.28 10.19
N VAL A 50 -12.71 -10.75 11.43
CA VAL A 50 -12.29 -10.05 12.66
C VAL A 50 -10.89 -10.48 13.10
N MET A 51 -10.64 -11.79 13.13
CA MET A 51 -9.40 -12.32 13.72
C MET A 51 -8.19 -12.19 12.79
N GLU A 52 -8.36 -12.36 11.47
CA GLU A 52 -7.22 -12.27 10.57
C GLU A 52 -6.57 -10.88 10.57
N PRO A 53 -7.29 -9.75 10.41
CA PRO A 53 -6.68 -8.43 10.46
C PRO A 53 -6.09 -8.09 11.83
N VAL A 54 -6.76 -8.52 12.92
CA VAL A 54 -6.37 -8.17 14.30
C VAL A 54 -5.19 -9.00 14.80
N VAL A 55 -5.17 -10.31 14.54
CA VAL A 55 -4.19 -11.24 15.14
C VAL A 55 -3.03 -11.54 14.19
N LYS A 56 -3.32 -11.77 12.91
CA LYS A 56 -2.32 -12.23 11.92
C LYS A 56 -1.96 -11.19 10.87
N GLY A 57 -2.68 -10.07 10.82
CA GLY A 57 -2.61 -9.15 9.70
C GLY A 57 -2.06 -7.76 10.00
N ILE A 58 -2.80 -6.78 9.52
CA ILE A 58 -2.38 -5.38 9.45
C ILE A 58 -2.14 -4.76 10.84
N VAL A 59 -2.96 -5.09 11.84
CA VAL A 59 -2.88 -4.45 13.16
C VAL A 59 -1.56 -4.71 13.87
N PRO A 60 -1.07 -5.95 14.01
CA PRO A 60 0.26 -6.20 14.57
C PRO A 60 1.39 -5.56 13.75
N ALA A 61 1.30 -5.63 12.43
CA ALA A 61 2.30 -5.06 11.55
C ALA A 61 2.41 -3.53 11.71
N VAL A 62 1.28 -2.82 11.72
CA VAL A 62 1.22 -1.36 11.93
C VAL A 62 1.69 -0.99 13.33
N LEU A 63 1.32 -1.76 14.35
CA LEU A 63 1.74 -1.52 15.73
C LEU A 63 3.26 -1.67 15.87
N VAL A 64 3.83 -2.76 15.36
CA VAL A 64 5.29 -2.99 15.40
C VAL A 64 6.03 -1.93 14.60
N ALA A 65 5.58 -1.59 13.39
CA ALA A 65 6.16 -0.54 12.58
C ALA A 65 6.06 0.81 13.29
N GLY A 66 4.88 1.18 13.82
CA GLY A 66 4.67 2.42 14.56
C GLY A 66 5.56 2.55 15.78
N MET A 67 5.71 1.46 16.57
CA MET A 67 6.63 1.43 17.71
C MET A 67 8.09 1.56 17.26
N ALA A 68 8.51 0.81 16.24
CA ALA A 68 9.87 0.89 15.70
C ALA A 68 10.20 2.32 15.24
N PHE A 69 9.24 3.00 14.59
CA PHE A 69 9.40 4.40 14.21
C PHE A 69 9.39 5.36 15.39
N HIS A 70 8.51 5.16 16.36
CA HIS A 70 8.48 6.01 17.54
C HIS A 70 9.83 6.01 18.28
N TYR A 71 10.38 4.82 18.52
CA TYR A 71 11.69 4.68 19.19
C TYR A 71 12.89 4.96 18.27
N GLY A 72 12.75 4.72 16.97
CA GLY A 72 13.79 4.92 15.97
C GLY A 72 13.88 6.33 15.40
N ARG A 73 12.91 7.20 15.66
CA ARG A 73 12.76 8.52 15.02
C ARG A 73 14.01 9.40 15.13
N SER A 74 14.60 9.49 16.31
CA SER A 74 15.81 10.29 16.51
C SER A 74 17.01 9.76 15.72
N ARG A 75 17.15 8.42 15.65
CA ARG A 75 18.21 7.79 14.85
C ARG A 75 17.97 7.98 13.36
N ALA A 76 16.73 7.84 12.90
CA ALA A 76 16.34 8.07 11.51
C ALA A 76 16.60 9.53 11.08
N GLN A 77 16.29 10.50 11.94
CA GLN A 77 16.59 11.91 11.70
C GLN A 77 18.09 12.18 11.62
N SER A 78 18.87 11.60 12.51
CA SER A 78 20.34 11.76 12.50
C SER A 78 20.96 11.11 11.25
N ALA A 79 20.52 9.91 10.88
CA ALA A 79 20.94 9.24 9.67
C ALA A 79 20.56 10.04 8.42
N MET A 80 19.34 10.59 8.39
CA MET A 80 18.89 11.43 7.27
C MET A 80 19.74 12.70 7.13
N ARG A 81 20.05 13.39 8.24
CA ARG A 81 20.94 14.56 8.20
C ARG A 81 22.32 14.19 7.66
N TYR A 82 22.91 13.11 8.16
CA TYR A 82 24.22 12.64 7.67
C TYR A 82 24.21 12.35 6.16
N VAL A 83 23.15 11.74 5.66
CA VAL A 83 22.99 11.45 4.21
C VAL A 83 22.82 12.76 3.42
N LEU A 84 22.02 13.71 3.93
CA LEU A 84 21.79 15.00 3.27
C LEU A 84 23.03 15.89 3.27
N ASP A 85 23.88 15.81 4.29
CA ASP A 85 25.14 16.55 4.35
C ASP A 85 26.17 16.06 3.31
N ASN A 86 26.06 14.80 2.91
CA ASN A 86 26.99 14.16 1.96
C ASN A 86 26.38 13.91 0.56
N THR A 87 25.09 14.15 0.37
CA THR A 87 24.39 13.80 -0.87
C THR A 87 23.37 14.88 -1.22
N SER A 88 23.11 15.10 -2.52
CA SER A 88 22.11 16.07 -2.95
C SER A 88 20.68 15.63 -2.53
N ILE A 89 19.86 16.61 -2.17
CA ILE A 89 18.47 16.38 -1.78
C ILE A 89 17.66 15.65 -2.86
N LYS A 90 18.00 15.88 -4.13
CA LYS A 90 17.38 15.19 -5.26
C LYS A 90 17.74 13.70 -5.31
N ALA A 91 19.00 13.35 -5.02
CA ALA A 91 19.43 11.95 -4.98
C ALA A 91 18.79 11.22 -3.79
N VAL A 92 18.60 11.89 -2.66
CA VAL A 92 17.88 11.34 -1.51
C VAL A 92 16.41 11.12 -1.85
N ALA A 93 15.74 12.09 -2.49
CA ALA A 93 14.37 11.95 -2.95
C ALA A 93 14.21 10.79 -3.93
N PHE A 94 15.09 10.68 -4.92
CA PHE A 94 15.14 9.54 -5.85
C PHE A 94 15.29 8.20 -5.12
N ALA A 95 16.22 8.11 -4.19
CA ALA A 95 16.45 6.89 -3.40
C ALA A 95 15.24 6.51 -2.54
N ILE A 96 14.52 7.49 -1.98
CA ILE A 96 13.28 7.26 -1.23
C ILE A 96 12.18 6.73 -2.16
N ILE A 97 11.95 7.38 -3.31
CA ILE A 97 10.94 6.95 -4.27
C ILE A 97 11.25 5.52 -4.71
N VAL A 98 12.36 5.30 -5.37
CA VAL A 98 12.72 3.99 -5.94
C VAL A 98 12.86 2.92 -4.86
N GLY A 99 13.47 3.26 -3.72
CA GLY A 99 13.65 2.33 -2.61
C GLY A 99 12.31 1.88 -2.02
N LEU A 100 11.40 2.81 -1.72
CA LEU A 100 10.08 2.46 -1.19
C LEU A 100 9.19 1.80 -2.23
N GLY A 101 9.30 2.18 -3.50
CA GLY A 101 8.60 1.53 -4.60
C GLY A 101 8.94 0.04 -4.68
N LEU A 102 10.22 -0.30 -4.76
CA LEU A 102 10.65 -1.69 -4.84
C LEU A 102 10.42 -2.47 -3.54
N VAL A 103 10.69 -1.84 -2.39
CA VAL A 103 10.49 -2.48 -1.08
C VAL A 103 9.01 -2.74 -0.79
N SER A 104 8.08 -1.94 -1.37
CA SER A 104 6.63 -2.16 -1.22
C SER A 104 6.15 -3.52 -1.77
N SER A 105 6.93 -4.16 -2.63
CA SER A 105 6.65 -5.53 -3.08
C SER A 105 6.87 -6.58 -1.98
N VAL A 106 7.69 -6.29 -0.98
CA VAL A 106 8.03 -7.24 0.11
C VAL A 106 7.31 -6.88 1.41
N ILE A 107 7.19 -5.58 1.68
CA ILE A 107 6.40 -5.05 2.78
C ILE A 107 5.09 -4.49 2.23
N THR A 108 4.03 -4.56 3.02
CA THR A 108 2.74 -4.04 2.55
C THR A 108 2.80 -2.56 2.21
N ALA A 109 1.98 -2.11 1.26
CA ALA A 109 1.88 -0.70 0.88
C ALA A 109 1.59 0.23 2.08
N ILE A 110 0.90 -0.28 3.11
CA ILE A 110 0.61 0.46 4.36
C ILE A 110 1.89 0.75 5.13
N ILE A 111 2.74 -0.25 5.33
CA ILE A 111 4.02 -0.08 6.04
C ILE A 111 4.93 0.86 5.25
N ALA A 112 5.00 0.69 3.94
CA ALA A 112 5.75 1.60 3.07
C ALA A 112 5.22 3.06 3.14
N ALA A 113 3.89 3.25 3.34
CA ALA A 113 3.29 4.57 3.55
C ALA A 113 3.75 5.23 4.85
N LEU A 114 3.76 4.47 5.94
CA LEU A 114 4.25 4.97 7.24
C LEU A 114 5.72 5.37 7.17
N LEU A 115 6.55 4.53 6.51
CA LEU A 115 7.95 4.84 6.23
C LEU A 115 8.12 6.14 5.46
N LEU A 116 7.34 6.31 4.39
CA LEU A 116 7.37 7.52 3.57
C LEU A 116 7.09 8.77 4.39
N VAL A 117 5.99 8.76 5.15
CA VAL A 117 5.59 9.93 5.95
C VAL A 117 6.70 10.35 6.90
N GLU A 118 7.33 9.40 7.57
CA GLU A 118 8.41 9.68 8.50
C GLU A 118 9.67 10.20 7.79
N LEU A 119 10.07 9.59 6.66
CA LEU A 119 11.22 10.03 5.88
C LEU A 119 11.03 11.44 5.31
N VAL A 120 9.87 11.71 4.71
CA VAL A 120 9.55 13.04 4.15
C VAL A 120 9.47 14.11 5.24
N ASN A 121 8.98 13.78 6.43
CA ASN A 121 8.96 14.72 7.55
C ASN A 121 10.37 15.09 8.04
N CYS A 122 11.32 14.17 7.93
CA CYS A 122 12.72 14.43 8.30
C CYS A 122 13.47 15.28 7.27
N MET A 123 12.95 15.40 6.03
CA MET A 123 13.61 16.17 4.98
C MET A 123 13.38 17.68 5.15
N PRO A 124 14.41 18.53 4.93
CA PRO A 124 14.30 19.98 4.96
C PRO A 124 13.72 20.53 3.65
N LEU A 125 12.49 20.08 3.32
CA LEU A 125 11.75 20.47 2.12
C LEU A 125 10.62 21.44 2.49
N GLU A 126 10.24 22.31 1.55
CA GLU A 126 9.04 23.12 1.66
C GLU A 126 7.77 22.23 1.62
N ARG A 127 6.67 22.72 2.16
CA ARG A 127 5.41 21.98 2.22
C ARG A 127 4.94 21.48 0.84
N LYS A 128 5.13 22.31 -0.20
CA LYS A 128 4.74 21.96 -1.57
C LYS A 128 5.54 20.77 -2.10
N ASP A 129 6.85 20.78 -1.88
CA ASP A 129 7.74 19.71 -2.35
C ASP A 129 7.50 18.41 -1.57
N LYS A 130 7.21 18.49 -0.28
CA LYS A 130 6.79 17.33 0.52
C LYS A 130 5.51 16.69 0.00
N ILE A 131 4.53 17.51 -0.40
CA ILE A 131 3.27 17.02 -0.98
C ILE A 131 3.54 16.35 -2.33
N ASN A 132 4.31 16.98 -3.21
CA ASN A 132 4.66 16.42 -4.52
C ASN A 132 5.43 15.10 -4.38
N LEU A 133 6.45 15.06 -3.52
CA LEU A 133 7.20 13.84 -3.22
C LEU A 133 6.28 12.74 -2.69
N GLY A 134 5.34 13.10 -1.80
CA GLY A 134 4.34 12.19 -1.28
C GLY A 134 3.45 11.60 -2.37
N ILE A 135 2.94 12.43 -3.28
CA ILE A 135 2.10 12.01 -4.41
C ILE A 135 2.86 11.05 -5.32
N ILE A 136 4.06 11.45 -5.79
CA ILE A 136 4.88 10.63 -6.68
C ILE A 136 5.18 9.26 -6.03
N THR A 137 5.58 9.26 -4.77
CA THR A 137 5.89 8.02 -4.05
C THR A 137 4.65 7.16 -3.81
N CYS A 138 3.45 7.73 -3.70
CA CYS A 138 2.21 6.96 -3.62
C CYS A 138 1.95 6.17 -4.91
N TYR A 139 2.13 6.79 -6.08
CA TYR A 139 2.03 6.10 -7.37
C TYR A 139 3.10 5.02 -7.52
N ASP A 140 4.31 5.35 -7.17
CA ASP A 140 5.46 4.45 -7.25
C ASP A 140 5.28 3.17 -6.42
N ARG A 141 4.81 3.33 -5.18
CA ARG A 141 4.49 2.18 -4.30
C ARG A 141 3.35 1.32 -4.84
N GLY A 142 2.32 1.94 -5.45
CA GLY A 142 1.24 1.20 -6.10
C GLY A 142 1.76 0.34 -7.24
N LEU A 143 2.72 0.85 -8.02
CA LEU A 143 3.40 0.08 -9.07
C LEU A 143 4.26 -1.05 -8.48
N GLY A 144 5.10 -0.75 -7.48
CA GLY A 144 6.02 -1.74 -6.90
C GLY A 144 5.30 -2.87 -6.16
N ALA A 145 4.24 -2.56 -5.43
CA ALA A 145 3.49 -3.52 -4.63
C ALA A 145 2.87 -4.67 -5.46
N VAL A 146 2.60 -4.45 -6.75
CA VAL A 146 1.99 -5.46 -7.62
C VAL A 146 2.91 -6.64 -7.92
N LEU A 147 4.20 -6.51 -7.72
CA LEU A 147 5.19 -7.51 -8.10
C LEU A 147 5.11 -8.82 -7.32
N THR A 148 4.59 -8.79 -6.09
CA THR A 148 4.42 -10.00 -5.27
C THR A 148 3.07 -10.03 -4.55
N PRO A 149 2.60 -11.20 -4.13
CA PRO A 149 1.38 -11.32 -3.34
C PRO A 149 1.45 -10.68 -1.95
N LEU A 150 2.66 -10.39 -1.44
CA LEU A 150 2.83 -9.74 -0.13
C LEU A 150 2.61 -8.22 -0.20
N GLY A 151 2.91 -7.60 -1.33
CA GLY A 151 2.84 -6.15 -1.50
C GLY A 151 1.41 -5.63 -1.45
N GLU A 152 0.47 -6.34 -2.08
CA GLU A 152 -0.91 -5.91 -2.22
C GLU A 152 -1.91 -7.08 -2.24
N PRO A 153 -3.08 -6.94 -1.58
CA PRO A 153 -4.13 -7.96 -1.57
C PRO A 153 -4.65 -8.36 -2.96
N LEU A 154 -4.71 -7.41 -3.91
CA LEU A 154 -5.15 -7.71 -5.28
C LEU A 154 -4.18 -8.66 -5.99
N SER A 155 -2.88 -8.54 -5.75
CA SER A 155 -1.87 -9.46 -6.28
C SER A 155 -2.05 -10.87 -5.73
N THR A 156 -2.38 -11.00 -4.44
CA THR A 156 -2.71 -12.28 -3.81
C THR A 156 -3.92 -12.93 -4.46
N ILE A 157 -4.99 -12.15 -4.68
CA ILE A 157 -6.22 -12.64 -5.34
C ILE A 157 -5.92 -13.05 -6.77
N ALA A 158 -5.16 -12.25 -7.53
CA ALA A 158 -4.79 -12.59 -8.91
C ALA A 158 -4.02 -13.91 -8.99
N ILE A 159 -2.99 -14.09 -8.14
CA ILE A 159 -2.22 -15.33 -8.08
C ILE A 159 -3.11 -16.50 -7.70
N SER A 160 -3.97 -16.38 -6.67
CA SER A 160 -4.85 -17.47 -6.25
C SER A 160 -5.79 -17.94 -7.36
N LYS A 161 -6.26 -17.02 -8.20
CA LYS A 161 -7.11 -17.36 -9.36
C LYS A 161 -6.35 -17.98 -10.53
N LEU A 162 -5.04 -17.74 -10.62
CA LEU A 162 -4.17 -18.22 -11.69
C LEU A 162 -3.33 -19.45 -11.28
N GLN A 163 -3.54 -20.00 -10.08
CA GLN A 163 -2.80 -21.19 -9.60
C GLN A 163 -3.05 -22.45 -10.42
N GLY A 164 -4.21 -22.55 -11.11
CA GLY A 164 -4.56 -23.69 -11.95
C GLY A 164 -4.01 -23.61 -13.37
N PRO A 165 -4.14 -24.72 -14.16
CA PRO A 165 -3.81 -24.71 -15.57
C PRO A 165 -4.61 -23.64 -16.34
N PRO A 166 -4.05 -22.97 -17.34
CA PRO A 166 -2.71 -23.19 -17.93
C PRO A 166 -1.57 -22.40 -17.25
N TYR A 167 -1.86 -21.53 -16.28
CA TYR A 167 -0.88 -20.56 -15.78
C TYR A 167 -0.01 -21.10 -14.66
N ASN A 168 -0.53 -21.98 -13.78
CA ASN A 168 0.17 -22.53 -12.62
C ASN A 168 0.95 -21.48 -11.83
N ALA A 169 0.29 -20.33 -11.57
CA ALA A 169 0.91 -19.16 -11.00
C ALA A 169 1.47 -19.46 -9.59
N GLY A 170 2.77 -19.26 -9.42
CA GLY A 170 3.47 -19.31 -8.13
C GLY A 170 3.67 -17.92 -7.56
N PHE A 171 4.40 -17.86 -6.43
CA PHE A 171 4.67 -16.62 -5.72
C PHE A 171 5.32 -15.52 -6.59
N PHE A 172 6.26 -15.88 -7.45
CA PHE A 172 6.99 -14.97 -8.33
C PHE A 172 6.37 -14.77 -9.70
N PHE A 173 5.18 -15.33 -9.95
CA PHE A 173 4.52 -15.23 -11.25
C PHE A 173 4.32 -13.80 -11.73
N LEU A 174 3.82 -12.91 -10.86
CA LEU A 174 3.63 -11.50 -11.20
C LEU A 174 4.95 -10.77 -11.41
N PHE A 175 5.97 -11.09 -10.61
CA PHE A 175 7.31 -10.54 -10.81
C PHE A 175 7.84 -10.90 -12.20
N GLU A 176 7.79 -12.17 -12.60
CA GLU A 176 8.26 -12.64 -13.92
C GLU A 176 7.52 -11.95 -15.09
N LYS A 177 6.24 -11.69 -14.93
CA LYS A 177 5.41 -11.08 -15.99
C LYS A 177 5.45 -9.56 -16.02
N LEU A 178 5.57 -8.92 -14.87
CA LEU A 178 5.37 -7.47 -14.75
C LEU A 178 6.66 -6.69 -14.44
N ALA A 179 7.72 -7.32 -13.92
CA ALA A 179 8.94 -6.62 -13.52
C ALA A 179 9.56 -5.79 -14.67
N LEU A 180 9.49 -6.30 -15.90
CA LEU A 180 10.01 -5.60 -17.08
C LEU A 180 9.32 -4.24 -17.33
N TYR A 181 8.09 -4.08 -16.90
CA TYR A 181 7.30 -2.85 -17.04
C TYR A 181 7.33 -2.02 -15.76
N VAL A 182 7.21 -2.68 -14.63
CA VAL A 182 7.13 -2.02 -13.32
C VAL A 182 8.46 -1.38 -12.94
N ILE A 183 9.58 -2.08 -13.08
CA ILE A 183 10.90 -1.55 -12.66
C ILE A 183 11.26 -0.26 -13.44
N PRO A 184 11.14 -0.21 -14.79
CA PRO A 184 11.35 1.05 -15.51
C PRO A 184 10.35 2.14 -15.10
N GLY A 185 9.09 1.78 -14.81
CA GLY A 185 8.08 2.73 -14.32
C GLY A 185 8.46 3.35 -12.98
N VAL A 186 8.90 2.53 -12.01
CA VAL A 186 9.42 2.96 -10.71
C VAL A 186 10.61 3.91 -10.88
N LEU A 187 11.58 3.56 -11.75
CA LEU A 187 12.74 4.41 -12.03
C LEU A 187 12.33 5.73 -12.69
N ALA A 188 11.39 5.70 -13.63
CA ALA A 188 10.88 6.90 -14.27
C ALA A 188 10.20 7.86 -13.29
N LEU A 189 9.39 7.33 -12.36
CA LEU A 189 8.79 8.13 -11.30
C LEU A 189 9.84 8.73 -10.35
N GLY A 190 10.95 8.02 -10.11
CA GLY A 190 12.05 8.54 -9.31
C GLY A 190 12.77 9.74 -9.95
N VAL A 191 12.71 9.89 -11.26
CA VAL A 191 13.35 11.01 -11.99
C VAL A 191 12.47 12.27 -12.04
N LEU A 192 11.14 12.13 -11.82
CA LEU A 192 10.19 13.26 -11.76
C LEU A 192 10.39 14.12 -10.51
#